data_b5d26996689deae033e7dda3d5a04742
#
_entry.id   b5d26996689deae033e7dda3d5a04742
#
_cell.length_a   1.000
_cell.length_b   1.000
_cell.length_c   1.000
_cell.angle_alpha   90.00
_cell.angle_beta   90.00
_cell.angle_gamma   90.00
#
_symmetry.space_group_name_H-M   'P 1'
#
loop_
_entity.id
_entity.type
_entity.pdbx_description
1 polymer ?
#
loop_
_entity_poly.entity_id
_entity_poly.type
_entity_poly.pdbx_seq_one_letter_code
_entity_poly.pdbx_strand_id
1 'polypeptide(L)'
;MNDKFLKPYNPTETERGIYELWEKSGYFNPDNLPVRNQKPFSIILPPPNATGTLHVGGALMTVIEDIIIRYKRMAGFRTLWLPGTDHAAIATNSKVEKILYKEEGKSRHDIGREAFITKVEKFVEENRGALKYQIQRMGASLDWSREAFTLDEKRNLSVRTAFKKMHDAGLIYRGTKIVNWDPKGQTTISDDEIVYEERSAKLYTFKYSKDFPIPISTTRPETKLGDTAVAVHPNDSRYTEFVGKVYKVNFAGSEL
;
A
#
# COMPACT_ATOMS: atom_id res chain seq x y z
N MET A 1 -30.12 -23.04 -41.69
CA MET A 1 -29.82 -22.05 -40.64
C MET A 1 -29.21 -22.84 -39.49
N ASN A 2 -28.11 -22.42 -38.91
CA ASN A 2 -27.45 -23.21 -37.83
C ASN A 2 -28.31 -23.12 -36.58
N ASP A 3 -28.73 -24.27 -36.03
CA ASP A 3 -29.64 -24.39 -34.87
C ASP A 3 -29.15 -23.61 -33.63
N LYS A 4 -27.85 -23.26 -33.59
CA LYS A 4 -27.28 -22.42 -32.54
C LYS A 4 -27.87 -21.00 -32.49
N PHE A 5 -28.39 -20.48 -33.59
CA PHE A 5 -29.02 -19.16 -33.64
C PHE A 5 -30.50 -19.16 -33.29
N LEU A 6 -31.09 -20.34 -33.10
CA LEU A 6 -32.48 -20.48 -32.72
C LEU A 6 -32.68 -20.50 -31.17
N LYS A 7 -31.60 -20.60 -30.41
CA LYS A 7 -31.65 -20.61 -28.94
C LYS A 7 -31.16 -19.27 -28.39
N PRO A 8 -31.72 -18.78 -27.27
CA PRO A 8 -31.17 -17.64 -26.57
C PRO A 8 -29.70 -17.88 -26.19
N TYR A 9 -28.90 -16.82 -26.22
CA TYR A 9 -27.51 -16.89 -25.78
C TYR A 9 -27.43 -17.26 -24.29
N ASN A 10 -26.67 -18.32 -23.99
CA ASN A 10 -26.38 -18.73 -22.60
C ASN A 10 -24.91 -18.44 -22.28
N PRO A 11 -24.61 -17.40 -21.50
CA PRO A 11 -23.24 -17.02 -21.16
C PRO A 11 -22.50 -18.11 -20.38
N THR A 12 -23.20 -18.81 -19.49
CA THR A 12 -22.59 -19.85 -18.64
C THR A 12 -22.02 -21.03 -19.46
N GLU A 13 -22.68 -21.37 -20.56
CA GLU A 13 -22.26 -22.48 -21.43
C GLU A 13 -21.20 -22.06 -22.46
N THR A 14 -21.14 -20.78 -22.81
CA THR A 14 -20.36 -20.32 -23.98
C THR A 14 -19.10 -19.53 -23.61
N GLU A 15 -19.16 -18.62 -22.64
CA GLU A 15 -18.09 -17.65 -22.38
C GLU A 15 -16.76 -18.32 -21.99
N ARG A 16 -16.81 -19.35 -21.15
CA ARG A 16 -15.61 -20.07 -20.72
C ARG A 16 -14.87 -20.68 -21.91
N GLY A 17 -15.59 -21.37 -22.80
CA GLY A 17 -14.99 -21.97 -23.99
C GLY A 17 -14.41 -20.93 -24.97
N ILE A 18 -15.05 -19.77 -25.09
CA ILE A 18 -14.54 -18.66 -25.89
C ILE A 18 -13.24 -18.11 -25.30
N TYR A 19 -13.20 -17.90 -24.00
CA TYR A 19 -12.00 -17.38 -23.35
C TYR A 19 -10.83 -18.36 -23.46
N GLU A 20 -11.06 -19.66 -23.25
CA GLU A 20 -10.07 -20.72 -23.42
C GLU A 20 -9.53 -20.76 -24.89
N LEU A 21 -10.39 -20.54 -25.88
CA LEU A 21 -9.99 -20.44 -27.27
C LEU A 21 -9.06 -19.24 -27.53
N TRP A 22 -9.37 -18.08 -26.94
CA TRP A 22 -8.53 -16.89 -27.03
C TRP A 22 -7.16 -17.11 -26.37
N GLU A 23 -7.14 -17.69 -25.19
CA GLU A 23 -5.90 -17.99 -24.46
C GLU A 23 -5.02 -18.96 -25.26
N LYS A 24 -5.61 -20.05 -25.79
CA LYS A 24 -4.91 -21.02 -26.62
C LYS A 24 -4.38 -20.44 -27.95
N SER A 25 -5.02 -19.41 -28.48
CA SER A 25 -4.52 -18.73 -29.68
C SER A 25 -3.15 -18.08 -29.48
N GLY A 26 -2.78 -17.77 -28.21
CA GLY A 26 -1.55 -17.10 -27.86
C GLY A 26 -1.50 -15.60 -28.20
N TYR A 27 -2.58 -15.03 -28.76
CA TYR A 27 -2.59 -13.65 -29.25
C TYR A 27 -2.69 -12.59 -28.15
N PHE A 28 -2.83 -12.99 -26.89
CA PHE A 28 -2.65 -12.04 -25.78
C PHE A 28 -1.18 -11.67 -25.59
N ASN A 29 -0.26 -12.52 -25.99
CA ASN A 29 1.17 -12.25 -26.00
C ASN A 29 1.55 -11.48 -27.28
N PRO A 30 2.17 -10.28 -27.17
CA PRO A 30 2.55 -9.47 -28.32
C PRO A 30 3.56 -10.13 -29.27
N ASP A 31 4.33 -11.10 -28.80
CA ASP A 31 5.34 -11.79 -29.62
C ASP A 31 4.71 -12.79 -30.61
N ASN A 32 3.47 -13.20 -30.36
CA ASN A 32 2.70 -14.11 -31.21
C ASN A 32 1.77 -13.39 -32.21
N LEU A 33 1.71 -12.05 -32.12
CA LEU A 33 0.85 -11.28 -33.03
C LEU A 33 1.40 -11.23 -34.45
N PRO A 34 0.54 -11.33 -35.49
CA PRO A 34 0.98 -11.13 -36.87
C PRO A 34 1.63 -9.76 -37.06
N VAL A 35 2.75 -9.74 -37.77
CA VAL A 35 3.46 -8.48 -38.06
C VAL A 35 2.67 -7.66 -39.07
N ARG A 36 1.94 -6.65 -38.60
CA ARG A 36 1.21 -5.68 -39.45
C ARG A 36 1.76 -4.26 -39.26
N ASN A 37 1.80 -3.83 -38.02
CA ASN A 37 2.33 -2.53 -37.61
C ASN A 37 3.26 -2.77 -36.44
N GLN A 38 4.53 -2.47 -36.59
CA GLN A 38 5.55 -2.76 -35.58
C GLN A 38 5.55 -1.77 -34.40
N LYS A 39 4.68 -0.76 -34.41
CA LYS A 39 4.60 0.21 -33.30
C LYS A 39 4.16 -0.48 -32.03
N PRO A 40 4.95 -0.39 -30.95
CA PRO A 40 4.56 -0.96 -29.67
C PRO A 40 3.45 -0.13 -29.04
N PHE A 41 2.56 -0.80 -28.33
CA PHE A 41 1.58 -0.19 -27.43
C PHE A 41 1.45 -1.05 -26.19
N SER A 42 1.58 -0.47 -25.01
CA SER A 42 1.46 -1.22 -23.77
C SER A 42 0.63 -0.46 -22.74
N ILE A 43 -0.14 -1.23 -21.98
CA ILE A 43 -0.80 -0.80 -20.74
C ILE A 43 -0.33 -1.74 -19.64
N ILE A 44 -0.11 -1.20 -18.45
CA ILE A 44 0.09 -1.98 -17.24
C ILE A 44 -1.23 -1.92 -16.48
N LEU A 45 -1.85 -3.07 -16.22
CA LEU A 45 -3.02 -3.13 -15.36
C LEU A 45 -2.62 -2.59 -13.97
N PRO A 46 -3.27 -1.54 -13.44
CA PRO A 46 -3.08 -1.16 -12.05
C PRO A 46 -3.32 -2.36 -11.15
N PRO A 47 -2.29 -2.86 -10.44
CA PRO A 47 -2.36 -4.17 -9.83
C PRO A 47 -3.38 -4.19 -8.69
N PRO A 48 -4.45 -4.99 -8.75
CA PRO A 48 -5.40 -5.09 -7.66
C PRO A 48 -4.74 -5.67 -6.41
N ASN A 49 -5.17 -5.17 -5.26
CA ASN A 49 -4.70 -5.66 -3.96
C ASN A 49 -5.17 -7.09 -3.71
N ALA A 50 -4.26 -7.98 -3.32
CA ALA A 50 -4.56 -9.38 -2.98
C ALA A 50 -5.32 -9.51 -1.63
N THR A 51 -6.28 -8.62 -1.38
CA THR A 51 -7.05 -8.53 -0.12
C THR A 51 -8.48 -9.03 -0.23
N GLY A 52 -8.92 -9.44 -1.41
CA GLY A 52 -10.28 -9.92 -1.63
C GLY A 52 -10.70 -9.94 -3.09
N THR A 53 -12.01 -9.88 -3.30
CA THR A 53 -12.62 -9.90 -4.63
C THR A 53 -12.49 -8.57 -5.35
N LEU A 54 -12.53 -8.63 -6.68
CA LEU A 54 -12.56 -7.44 -7.53
C LEU A 54 -13.83 -6.62 -7.24
N HIS A 55 -13.67 -5.34 -6.96
CA HIS A 55 -14.79 -4.43 -6.79
C HIS A 55 -15.18 -3.78 -8.12
N VAL A 56 -16.38 -3.17 -8.18
CA VAL A 56 -16.94 -2.59 -9.42
C VAL A 56 -16.01 -1.56 -10.07
N GLY A 57 -15.29 -0.76 -9.29
CA GLY A 57 -14.31 0.20 -9.84
C GLY A 57 -13.14 -0.48 -10.54
N GLY A 58 -12.62 -1.57 -9.97
CA GLY A 58 -11.58 -2.39 -10.61
C GLY A 58 -12.10 -3.07 -11.88
N ALA A 59 -13.35 -3.54 -11.87
CA ALA A 59 -14.00 -4.11 -13.04
C ALA A 59 -14.15 -3.08 -14.16
N LEU A 60 -14.64 -1.87 -13.85
CA LEU A 60 -14.78 -0.79 -14.83
C LEU A 60 -13.44 -0.41 -15.46
N MET A 61 -12.40 -0.25 -14.66
CA MET A 61 -11.04 0.02 -15.14
C MET A 61 -10.57 -1.07 -16.10
N THR A 62 -10.72 -2.34 -15.73
CA THR A 62 -10.35 -3.48 -16.57
C THR A 62 -11.07 -3.46 -17.91
N VAL A 63 -12.38 -3.14 -17.94
CA VAL A 63 -13.16 -3.04 -19.20
C VAL A 63 -12.65 -1.91 -20.08
N ILE A 64 -12.39 -0.73 -19.52
CA ILE A 64 -11.91 0.43 -20.28
C ILE A 64 -10.54 0.14 -20.91
N GLU A 65 -9.64 -0.43 -20.14
CA GLU A 65 -8.30 -0.82 -20.63
C GLU A 65 -8.39 -1.90 -21.73
N ASP A 66 -9.25 -2.91 -21.56
CA ASP A 66 -9.43 -3.98 -22.53
C ASP A 66 -9.97 -3.45 -23.87
N ILE A 67 -10.88 -2.50 -23.85
CA ILE A 67 -11.37 -1.82 -25.06
C ILE A 67 -10.22 -1.19 -25.84
N ILE A 68 -9.36 -0.44 -25.14
CA ILE A 68 -8.21 0.22 -25.76
C ILE A 68 -7.21 -0.80 -26.32
N ILE A 69 -6.90 -1.84 -25.54
CA ILE A 69 -5.99 -2.91 -25.94
C ILE A 69 -6.51 -3.65 -27.17
N ARG A 70 -7.78 -4.03 -27.19
CA ARG A 70 -8.40 -4.72 -28.34
C ARG A 70 -8.41 -3.83 -29.58
N TYR A 71 -8.75 -2.56 -29.43
CA TYR A 71 -8.70 -1.60 -30.53
C TYR A 71 -7.28 -1.51 -31.12
N LYS A 72 -6.25 -1.36 -30.30
CA LYS A 72 -4.87 -1.26 -30.75
C LYS A 72 -4.38 -2.57 -31.38
N ARG A 73 -4.77 -3.73 -30.84
CA ARG A 73 -4.46 -5.02 -31.44
C ARG A 73 -5.11 -5.19 -32.81
N MET A 74 -6.38 -4.81 -32.95
CA MET A 74 -7.08 -4.84 -34.22
C MET A 74 -6.47 -3.85 -35.26
N ALA A 75 -5.99 -2.70 -34.82
CA ALA A 75 -5.26 -1.72 -35.64
C ALA A 75 -3.82 -2.20 -36.00
N GLY A 76 -3.41 -3.39 -35.58
CA GLY A 76 -2.15 -4.02 -35.96
C GLY A 76 -0.94 -3.61 -35.11
N PHE A 77 -1.14 -2.93 -33.99
CA PHE A 77 -0.04 -2.60 -33.07
C PHE A 77 0.49 -3.87 -32.40
N ARG A 78 1.77 -3.86 -32.05
CA ARG A 78 2.37 -4.86 -31.15
C ARG A 78 1.95 -4.52 -29.71
N THR A 79 0.88 -5.15 -29.25
CA THR A 79 0.13 -4.71 -28.08
C THR A 79 0.37 -5.61 -26.89
N LEU A 80 0.86 -5.04 -25.78
CA LEU A 80 1.02 -5.71 -24.49
C LEU A 80 0.06 -5.12 -23.45
N TRP A 81 -0.73 -5.97 -22.83
CA TRP A 81 -1.44 -5.62 -21.59
C TRP A 81 -0.90 -6.51 -20.46
N LEU A 82 -0.15 -5.88 -19.55
CA LEU A 82 0.60 -6.59 -18.52
C LEU A 82 -0.25 -6.77 -17.26
N PRO A 83 -0.55 -8.03 -16.86
CA PRO A 83 -1.24 -8.31 -15.61
C PRO A 83 -0.28 -8.22 -14.40
N GLY A 84 -0.87 -7.85 -13.25
CA GLY A 84 -0.17 -7.87 -11.98
C GLY A 84 -1.12 -7.90 -10.80
N THR A 85 -0.58 -8.21 -9.62
CA THR A 85 -1.28 -8.12 -8.33
C THR A 85 -0.38 -7.46 -7.30
N ASP A 86 -0.99 -6.71 -6.38
CA ASP A 86 -0.29 -6.06 -5.27
C ASP A 86 -0.48 -6.84 -3.97
N HIS A 87 0.60 -6.98 -3.21
CA HIS A 87 0.56 -7.60 -1.89
C HIS A 87 -0.11 -6.70 -0.82
N ALA A 88 -0.22 -5.40 -1.06
CA ALA A 88 -0.92 -4.42 -0.24
C ALA A 88 -0.61 -4.50 1.26
N ALA A 89 0.62 -4.83 1.59
CA ALA A 89 1.24 -5.00 2.91
C ALA A 89 0.34 -4.79 4.15
N ILE A 90 0.13 -3.52 4.56
CA ILE A 90 -0.62 -3.16 5.78
C ILE A 90 -2.07 -3.62 5.70
N ALA A 91 -2.75 -3.39 4.56
CA ALA A 91 -4.15 -3.76 4.37
C ALA A 91 -4.35 -5.27 4.44
N THR A 92 -3.46 -6.05 3.83
CA THR A 92 -3.47 -7.52 3.85
C THR A 92 -3.24 -8.03 5.27
N ASN A 93 -2.21 -7.53 5.96
CA ASN A 93 -1.91 -7.92 7.33
C ASN A 93 -3.08 -7.63 8.27
N SER A 94 -3.66 -6.43 8.19
CA SER A 94 -4.82 -6.05 8.99
C SER A 94 -6.03 -6.96 8.74
N LYS A 95 -6.24 -7.37 7.48
CA LYS A 95 -7.35 -8.26 7.15
C LYS A 95 -7.13 -9.67 7.69
N VAL A 96 -5.93 -10.22 7.53
CA VAL A 96 -5.59 -11.54 8.06
C VAL A 96 -5.65 -11.56 9.59
N GLU A 97 -5.20 -10.48 10.25
CA GLU A 97 -5.30 -10.34 11.71
C GLU A 97 -6.76 -10.32 12.19
N LYS A 98 -7.65 -9.61 11.47
CA LYS A 98 -9.10 -9.62 11.75
C LYS A 98 -9.71 -11.02 11.60
N ILE A 99 -9.28 -11.78 10.58
CA ILE A 99 -9.73 -13.16 10.37
C ILE A 99 -9.25 -14.04 11.53
N LEU A 100 -7.95 -13.96 11.87
CA LEU A 100 -7.34 -14.70 12.96
C LEU A 100 -8.07 -14.43 14.29
N TYR A 101 -8.34 -13.16 14.58
CA TYR A 101 -9.06 -12.79 15.80
C TYR A 101 -10.48 -13.35 15.82
N LYS A 102 -11.18 -13.31 14.68
CA LYS A 102 -12.55 -13.84 14.57
C LYS A 102 -12.60 -15.35 14.74
N GLU A 103 -11.64 -16.09 14.20
CA GLU A 103 -11.63 -17.56 14.17
C GLU A 103 -10.99 -18.16 15.42
N GLU A 104 -9.92 -17.56 15.94
CA GLU A 104 -9.12 -18.14 17.03
C GLU A 104 -9.10 -17.28 18.31
N GLY A 105 -9.62 -16.05 18.27
CA GLY A 105 -9.53 -15.09 19.39
C GLY A 105 -8.13 -14.59 19.66
N LYS A 106 -7.20 -14.76 18.72
CA LYS A 106 -5.77 -14.44 18.87
C LYS A 106 -5.36 -13.26 17.98
N SER A 107 -4.36 -12.52 18.45
CA SER A 107 -3.66 -11.49 17.68
C SER A 107 -2.43 -12.07 16.97
N ARG A 108 -1.84 -11.30 16.06
CA ARG A 108 -0.55 -11.65 15.44
C ARG A 108 0.60 -11.83 16.46
N HIS A 109 0.52 -11.13 17.60
CA HIS A 109 1.52 -11.23 18.66
C HIS A 109 1.43 -12.55 19.44
N ASP A 110 0.23 -13.11 19.59
CA ASP A 110 -0.01 -14.38 20.30
C ASP A 110 0.52 -15.59 19.52
N ILE A 111 0.48 -15.55 18.18
CA ILE A 111 0.96 -16.66 17.34
C ILE A 111 2.41 -16.50 16.87
N GLY A 112 2.96 -15.28 17.00
CA GLY A 112 4.31 -14.96 16.55
C GLY A 112 4.43 -14.70 15.04
N ARG A 113 5.57 -14.10 14.67
CA ARG A 113 5.80 -13.59 13.32
C ARG A 113 5.72 -14.67 12.22
N GLU A 114 6.40 -15.80 12.41
CA GLU A 114 6.51 -16.84 11.37
C GLU A 114 5.16 -17.46 11.05
N ALA A 115 4.40 -17.85 12.08
CA ALA A 115 3.07 -18.40 11.91
C ALA A 115 2.10 -17.40 11.29
N PHE A 116 2.22 -16.12 11.64
CA PHE A 116 1.40 -15.06 11.03
C PHE A 116 1.73 -14.86 9.55
N ILE A 117 3.00 -14.80 9.17
CA ILE A 117 3.43 -14.68 7.77
C ILE A 117 2.92 -15.85 6.93
N THR A 118 3.03 -17.09 7.42
CA THR A 118 2.49 -18.25 6.71
C THR A 118 0.98 -18.12 6.43
N LYS A 119 0.20 -17.60 7.39
CA LYS A 119 -1.23 -17.32 7.17
C LYS A 119 -1.45 -16.22 6.13
N VAL A 120 -0.62 -15.16 6.15
CA VAL A 120 -0.68 -14.06 5.17
C VAL A 120 -0.36 -14.56 3.76
N GLU A 121 0.69 -15.34 3.58
CA GLU A 121 1.11 -15.89 2.30
C GLU A 121 0.01 -16.78 1.70
N LYS A 122 -0.57 -17.67 2.50
CA LYS A 122 -1.69 -18.50 2.08
C LYS A 122 -2.89 -17.66 1.64
N PHE A 123 -3.26 -16.67 2.44
CA PHE A 123 -4.37 -15.75 2.13
C PHE A 123 -4.13 -14.98 0.82
N VAL A 124 -2.91 -14.49 0.61
CA VAL A 124 -2.52 -13.76 -0.60
C VAL A 124 -2.63 -14.66 -1.83
N GLU A 125 -2.12 -15.89 -1.76
CA GLU A 125 -2.14 -16.82 -2.91
C GLU A 125 -3.57 -17.19 -3.31
N GLU A 126 -4.44 -17.47 -2.33
CA GLU A 126 -5.86 -17.76 -2.57
C GLU A 126 -6.57 -16.56 -3.24
N ASN A 127 -6.31 -15.34 -2.76
CA ASN A 127 -6.93 -14.13 -3.33
C ASN A 127 -6.37 -13.77 -4.72
N ARG A 128 -5.09 -13.99 -4.98
CA ARG A 128 -4.51 -13.84 -6.33
C ARG A 128 -5.19 -14.75 -7.34
N GLY A 129 -5.38 -16.02 -6.98
CA GLY A 129 -6.11 -16.98 -7.81
C GLY A 129 -7.54 -16.54 -8.09
N ALA A 130 -8.25 -16.06 -7.06
CA ALA A 130 -9.62 -15.57 -7.19
C ALA A 130 -9.71 -14.31 -8.09
N LEU A 131 -8.82 -13.34 -7.91
CA LEU A 131 -8.75 -12.13 -8.73
C LEU A 131 -8.46 -12.45 -10.20
N LYS A 132 -7.49 -13.30 -10.47
CA LYS A 132 -7.18 -13.79 -11.82
C LYS A 132 -8.41 -14.41 -12.47
N TYR A 133 -9.06 -15.33 -11.79
CA TYR A 133 -10.28 -15.97 -12.27
C TYR A 133 -11.38 -14.96 -12.59
N GLN A 134 -11.61 -13.96 -11.72
CA GLN A 134 -12.64 -12.94 -11.94
C GLN A 134 -12.31 -12.06 -13.16
N ILE A 135 -11.06 -11.65 -13.34
CA ILE A 135 -10.62 -10.87 -14.50
C ILE A 135 -10.75 -11.69 -15.79
N GLN A 136 -10.41 -12.98 -15.75
CA GLN A 136 -10.63 -13.89 -16.89
C GLN A 136 -12.11 -14.03 -17.23
N ARG A 137 -12.97 -14.13 -16.20
CA ARG A 137 -14.44 -14.20 -16.39
C ARG A 137 -15.03 -12.91 -17.01
N MET A 138 -14.37 -11.78 -16.86
CA MET A 138 -14.72 -10.55 -17.57
C MET A 138 -14.27 -10.54 -19.03
N GLY A 139 -13.53 -11.55 -19.47
CA GLY A 139 -13.02 -11.64 -20.83
C GLY A 139 -11.78 -10.80 -21.11
N ALA A 140 -11.08 -10.32 -20.07
CA ALA A 140 -9.93 -9.45 -20.21
C ALA A 140 -8.75 -10.10 -20.95
N SER A 141 -8.23 -9.43 -21.96
CA SER A 141 -7.22 -9.96 -22.90
C SER A 141 -5.77 -9.70 -22.45
N LEU A 142 -5.48 -9.96 -21.18
CA LEU A 142 -4.16 -9.80 -20.55
C LEU A 142 -3.18 -10.90 -20.97
N ASP A 143 -1.90 -10.54 -21.05
CA ASP A 143 -0.82 -11.51 -21.29
C ASP A 143 -0.42 -12.22 -19.98
N TRP A 144 -1.14 -13.27 -19.64
CA TRP A 144 -0.91 -14.03 -18.41
C TRP A 144 0.46 -14.73 -18.34
N SER A 145 1.16 -14.88 -19.48
CA SER A 145 2.52 -15.43 -19.49
C SER A 145 3.53 -14.49 -18.83
N ARG A 146 3.17 -13.21 -18.66
CA ARG A 146 3.98 -12.17 -18.04
C ARG A 146 3.40 -11.65 -16.72
N GLU A 147 2.50 -12.40 -16.11
CA GLU A 147 1.93 -12.05 -14.81
C GLU A 147 3.02 -11.69 -13.80
N ALA A 148 2.80 -10.61 -13.06
CA ALA A 148 3.73 -10.08 -12.07
C ALA A 148 3.05 -9.98 -10.69
N PHE A 149 3.85 -10.17 -9.65
CA PHE A 149 3.44 -9.92 -8.28
C PHE A 149 4.45 -9.01 -7.59
N THR A 150 3.99 -8.03 -6.83
CA THR A 150 4.87 -7.01 -6.22
C THR A 150 5.92 -7.58 -5.27
N LEU A 151 5.70 -8.78 -4.70
CA LEU A 151 6.67 -9.48 -3.85
C LEU A 151 7.33 -10.69 -4.52
N ASP A 152 7.19 -10.89 -5.83
CA ASP A 152 7.97 -11.95 -6.49
C ASP A 152 9.48 -11.67 -6.43
N GLU A 153 10.29 -12.70 -6.64
CA GLU A 153 11.75 -12.61 -6.50
C GLU A 153 12.37 -11.49 -7.37
N LYS A 154 11.88 -11.32 -8.60
CA LYS A 154 12.42 -10.31 -9.52
C LYS A 154 12.13 -8.90 -9.06
N ARG A 155 10.88 -8.64 -8.59
CA ARG A 155 10.46 -7.32 -8.08
C ARG A 155 11.12 -7.03 -6.75
N ASN A 156 11.20 -8.02 -5.87
CA ASN A 156 11.92 -7.90 -4.60
C ASN A 156 13.39 -7.54 -4.83
N LEU A 157 14.08 -8.24 -5.73
CA LEU A 157 15.47 -7.92 -6.09
C LEU A 157 15.59 -6.50 -6.65
N SER A 158 14.68 -6.10 -7.54
CA SER A 158 14.68 -4.76 -8.14
C SER A 158 14.52 -3.66 -7.08
N VAL A 159 13.58 -3.80 -6.15
CA VAL A 159 13.35 -2.85 -5.06
C VAL A 159 14.59 -2.74 -4.16
N ARG A 160 15.16 -3.87 -3.73
CA ARG A 160 16.36 -3.89 -2.89
C ARG A 160 17.57 -3.30 -3.61
N THR A 161 17.70 -3.55 -4.90
CA THR A 161 18.81 -2.98 -5.72
C THR A 161 18.65 -1.46 -5.85
N ALA A 162 17.43 -0.98 -6.10
CA ALA A 162 17.15 0.45 -6.16
C ALA A 162 17.43 1.13 -4.81
N PHE A 163 16.96 0.54 -3.73
CA PHE A 163 17.20 1.05 -2.37
C PHE A 163 18.71 1.17 -2.08
N LYS A 164 19.48 0.09 -2.38
CA LYS A 164 20.94 0.12 -2.20
C LYS A 164 21.60 1.22 -3.01
N LYS A 165 21.23 1.37 -4.28
CA LYS A 165 21.79 2.43 -5.14
C LYS A 165 21.49 3.83 -4.61
N MET A 166 20.28 4.07 -4.12
CA MET A 166 19.90 5.36 -3.51
C MET A 166 20.69 5.62 -2.22
N HIS A 167 20.88 4.60 -1.40
CA HIS A 167 21.70 4.71 -0.20
C HIS A 167 23.16 5.01 -0.53
N ASP A 168 23.76 4.27 -1.47
CA ASP A 168 25.15 4.48 -1.90
C ASP A 168 25.38 5.87 -2.53
N ALA A 169 24.35 6.45 -3.14
CA ALA A 169 24.35 7.81 -3.68
C ALA A 169 24.07 8.90 -2.62
N GLY A 170 23.89 8.55 -1.35
CA GLY A 170 23.57 9.47 -0.26
C GLY A 170 22.16 10.08 -0.30
N LEU A 171 21.27 9.55 -1.14
CA LEU A 171 19.88 10.01 -1.26
C LEU A 171 18.97 9.49 -0.15
N ILE A 172 19.36 8.41 0.49
CA ILE A 172 18.67 7.81 1.62
C ILE A 172 19.65 7.68 2.80
N TYR A 173 19.20 8.07 3.97
CA TYR A 173 19.95 7.92 5.21
C TYR A 173 19.04 7.47 6.34
N ARG A 174 19.62 6.90 7.39
CA ARG A 174 18.89 6.57 8.62
C ARG A 174 18.92 7.77 9.55
N GLY A 175 17.74 8.21 9.97
CA GLY A 175 17.59 9.34 10.89
C GLY A 175 16.43 9.11 11.85
N THR A 176 16.35 10.00 12.86
CA THR A 176 15.23 10.03 13.81
C THR A 176 14.28 11.15 13.41
N LYS A 177 12.98 10.87 13.39
CA LYS A 177 11.92 11.82 13.07
C LYS A 177 10.71 11.55 13.96
N ILE A 178 9.99 12.61 14.34
CA ILE A 178 8.67 12.48 14.98
C ILE A 178 7.69 11.91 13.96
N VAL A 179 6.95 10.90 14.36
CA VAL A 179 5.96 10.20 13.53
C VAL A 179 4.62 10.14 14.26
N ASN A 180 3.54 10.02 13.48
CA ASN A 180 2.24 9.69 14.03
C ASN A 180 2.22 8.19 14.35
N TRP A 181 1.81 7.84 15.54
CA TRP A 181 1.84 6.47 16.05
C TRP A 181 0.46 6.03 16.54
N ASP A 182 -0.04 4.90 16.03
CA ASP A 182 -1.23 4.24 16.56
C ASP A 182 -0.82 3.23 17.65
N PRO A 183 -1.10 3.50 18.93
CA PRO A 183 -0.72 2.60 20.02
C PRO A 183 -1.50 1.28 20.01
N LYS A 184 -2.69 1.23 19.41
CA LYS A 184 -3.48 0.01 19.29
C LYS A 184 -2.97 -0.88 18.16
N GLY A 185 -2.72 -0.32 17.01
CA GLY A 185 -2.15 -1.03 15.86
C GLY A 185 -0.64 -1.26 15.98
N GLN A 186 0.03 -0.57 16.92
CA GLN A 186 1.50 -0.59 17.09
C GLN A 186 2.24 -0.33 15.77
N THR A 187 1.81 0.70 15.07
CA THR A 187 2.37 1.10 13.78
C THR A 187 2.38 2.60 13.60
N THR A 188 3.24 3.08 12.70
CA THR A 188 3.16 4.45 12.20
C THR A 188 1.98 4.58 11.24
N ILE A 189 1.38 5.76 11.21
CA ILE A 189 0.30 6.12 10.28
C ILE A 189 0.71 7.34 9.48
N SER A 190 0.22 7.46 8.25
CA SER A 190 0.46 8.62 7.39
C SER A 190 -0.38 9.81 7.83
N ASP A 191 0.01 11.01 7.41
CA ASP A 191 -0.73 12.23 7.72
C ASP A 191 -2.15 12.21 7.14
N ASP A 192 -2.36 11.53 6.00
CA ASP A 192 -3.66 11.39 5.34
C ASP A 192 -4.64 10.48 6.10
N GLU A 193 -4.14 9.67 7.04
CA GLU A 193 -4.95 8.76 7.86
C GLU A 193 -5.38 9.40 9.19
N ILE A 194 -4.96 10.65 9.45
CA ILE A 194 -5.25 11.36 10.70
C ILE A 194 -6.55 12.13 10.57
N VAL A 195 -7.44 11.93 11.53
CA VAL A 195 -8.65 12.75 11.70
C VAL A 195 -8.41 13.71 12.86
N TYR A 196 -8.40 15.00 12.54
CA TYR A 196 -8.26 16.06 13.55
C TYR A 196 -9.62 16.37 14.19
N GLU A 197 -9.64 16.35 15.51
CA GLU A 197 -10.84 16.71 16.28
C GLU A 197 -10.53 17.91 17.19
N GLU A 198 -11.41 18.89 17.19
CA GLU A 198 -11.32 20.00 18.16
C GLU A 198 -11.76 19.53 19.55
N ARG A 199 -10.90 19.72 20.53
CA ARG A 199 -11.18 19.38 21.93
C ARG A 199 -10.82 20.54 22.86
N SER A 200 -11.66 20.79 23.84
CA SER A 200 -11.32 21.71 24.93
C SER A 200 -10.23 21.12 25.80
N ALA A 201 -9.16 21.85 26.00
CA ALA A 201 -8.04 21.45 26.86
C ALA A 201 -7.64 22.62 27.77
N LYS A 202 -7.06 22.28 28.94
CA LYS A 202 -6.47 23.29 29.84
C LYS A 202 -5.03 23.55 29.40
N LEU A 203 -4.65 24.82 29.31
CA LEU A 203 -3.25 25.18 29.10
C LEU A 203 -2.59 25.39 30.47
N TYR A 204 -1.57 24.63 30.75
CA TYR A 204 -0.80 24.71 32.00
C TYR A 204 0.47 25.52 31.72
N THR A 205 0.70 26.58 32.51
CA THR A 205 1.90 27.43 32.43
C THR A 205 2.66 27.32 33.73
N PHE A 206 3.90 26.92 33.66
CA PHE A 206 4.79 26.78 34.84
C PHE A 206 6.27 26.92 34.44
N LYS A 207 7.15 26.90 35.43
CA LYS A 207 8.60 26.82 35.26
C LYS A 207 9.11 25.48 35.77
N TYR A 208 10.16 24.91 35.17
CA TYR A 208 10.75 23.66 35.66
C TYR A 208 11.34 23.78 37.07
N SER A 209 11.89 24.94 37.42
CA SER A 209 12.30 25.33 38.76
C SER A 209 12.03 26.80 39.00
N LYS A 210 12.17 27.27 40.27
CA LYS A 210 11.99 28.68 40.64
C LYS A 210 12.93 29.59 39.85
N ASP A 211 14.15 29.12 39.59
CA ASP A 211 15.21 29.90 38.93
C ASP A 211 15.28 29.66 37.42
N PHE A 212 14.43 28.76 36.88
CA PHE A 212 14.40 28.55 35.44
C PHE A 212 13.86 29.81 34.72
N PRO A 213 14.60 30.33 33.74
CA PRO A 213 14.33 31.70 33.22
C PRO A 213 13.05 31.76 32.37
N ILE A 214 12.64 30.68 31.73
CA ILE A 214 11.59 30.65 30.72
C ILE A 214 10.33 29.95 31.26
N PRO A 215 9.15 30.61 31.30
CA PRO A 215 7.89 29.91 31.54
C PRO A 215 7.54 29.06 30.33
N ILE A 216 7.11 27.84 30.57
CA ILE A 216 6.64 26.92 29.53
C ILE A 216 5.15 26.73 29.63
N SER A 217 4.49 26.52 28.51
CA SER A 217 3.06 26.25 28.46
C SER A 217 2.79 24.96 27.67
N THR A 218 1.91 24.12 28.20
CA THR A 218 1.53 22.86 27.57
C THR A 218 0.11 22.47 27.91
N THR A 219 -0.55 21.76 27.03
CA THR A 219 -1.83 21.08 27.30
C THR A 219 -1.63 19.69 27.88
N ARG A 220 -0.38 19.17 27.86
CA ARG A 220 -0.03 17.81 28.30
C ARG A 220 1.14 17.86 29.29
N PRO A 221 0.91 18.25 30.55
CA PRO A 221 1.96 18.39 31.54
C PRO A 221 2.65 17.06 31.91
N GLU A 222 1.98 15.91 31.67
CA GLU A 222 2.52 14.58 31.90
C GLU A 222 3.74 14.24 31.04
N THR A 223 3.92 14.92 29.90
CA THR A 223 5.05 14.66 29.00
C THR A 223 6.34 15.32 29.47
N LYS A 224 6.28 16.21 30.45
CA LYS A 224 7.40 17.06 30.87
C LYS A 224 8.56 16.31 31.52
N LEU A 225 8.33 15.12 32.03
CA LEU A 225 9.41 14.26 32.57
C LEU A 225 10.40 13.75 31.51
N GLY A 226 10.03 13.82 30.23
CA GLY A 226 10.88 13.42 29.12
C GLY A 226 11.44 14.62 28.31
N ASP A 227 11.30 15.84 28.78
CA ASP A 227 11.76 17.00 28.05
C ASP A 227 13.29 17.10 28.06
N THR A 228 13.87 17.35 26.89
CA THR A 228 15.30 17.54 26.70
C THR A 228 15.63 18.94 26.16
N ALA A 229 14.61 19.70 25.74
CA ALA A 229 14.77 21.04 25.21
C ALA A 229 13.49 21.89 25.39
N VAL A 230 13.67 23.19 25.45
CA VAL A 230 12.58 24.20 25.37
C VAL A 230 12.73 24.95 24.07
N ALA A 231 11.66 24.99 23.28
CA ALA A 231 11.60 25.75 22.04
C ALA A 231 10.99 27.14 22.27
N VAL A 232 11.59 28.15 21.64
CA VAL A 232 11.08 29.51 21.61
C VAL A 232 10.89 29.98 20.18
N HIS A 233 10.00 30.91 19.93
CA HIS A 233 9.81 31.46 18.59
C HIS A 233 11.06 32.25 18.16
N PRO A 234 11.61 32.08 16.96
CA PRO A 234 12.85 32.72 16.53
C PRO A 234 12.80 34.25 16.54
N ASN A 235 11.62 34.85 16.40
CA ASN A 235 11.45 36.31 16.40
C ASN A 235 11.02 36.85 17.79
N ASP A 236 11.03 36.01 18.85
CA ASP A 236 10.69 36.45 20.20
C ASP A 236 11.94 36.95 20.93
N SER A 237 12.13 38.26 20.90
CA SER A 237 13.28 38.92 21.49
C SER A 237 13.45 38.68 23.01
N ARG A 238 12.38 38.30 23.72
CA ARG A 238 12.42 38.04 25.16
C ARG A 238 13.32 36.85 25.52
N TYR A 239 13.51 35.93 24.57
CA TYR A 239 14.19 34.68 24.84
C TYR A 239 15.47 34.44 24.00
N THR A 240 15.82 35.42 23.15
CA THR A 240 17.01 35.31 22.26
C THR A 240 18.30 35.02 23.04
N GLU A 241 18.46 35.62 24.24
CA GLU A 241 19.63 35.40 25.06
C GLU A 241 19.77 33.98 25.64
N PHE A 242 18.69 33.21 25.65
CA PHE A 242 18.67 31.85 26.21
C PHE A 242 18.93 30.77 25.14
N VAL A 243 18.87 31.11 23.87
CA VAL A 243 19.06 30.19 22.77
C VAL A 243 20.46 29.55 22.83
N GLY A 244 20.52 28.25 22.77
CA GLY A 244 21.77 27.46 22.85
C GLY A 244 22.33 27.28 24.28
N LYS A 245 21.72 27.86 25.30
CA LYS A 245 22.12 27.62 26.70
C LYS A 245 21.54 26.28 27.22
N VAL A 246 22.31 25.62 28.07
CA VAL A 246 21.90 24.35 28.71
C VAL A 246 21.64 24.64 30.21
N TYR A 247 20.54 24.12 30.71
CA TYR A 247 20.14 24.26 32.10
C TYR A 247 19.94 22.84 32.67
N LYS A 248 20.38 22.61 33.88
CA LYS A 248 20.04 21.42 34.65
C LYS A 248 18.99 21.80 35.69
N VAL A 249 17.89 21.10 35.68
CA VAL A 249 16.79 21.36 36.59
C VAL A 249 16.29 20.07 37.26
N ASN A 250 15.85 20.18 38.50
CA ASN A 250 15.16 19.09 39.16
C ASN A 250 13.64 19.35 39.05
N PHE A 251 12.96 18.52 38.31
CA PHE A 251 11.52 18.62 38.10
C PHE A 251 10.84 17.31 38.53
N ALA A 252 9.91 17.42 39.47
CA ALA A 252 9.15 16.28 40.01
C ALA A 252 10.04 15.12 40.51
N GLY A 253 11.24 15.42 41.02
CA GLY A 253 12.19 14.43 41.51
C GLY A 253 13.12 13.80 40.47
N SER A 254 13.04 14.25 39.22
CA SER A 254 13.94 13.83 38.14
C SER A 254 14.84 15.00 37.71
N GLU A 255 16.11 14.72 37.43
CA GLU A 255 17.04 15.66 36.81
C GLU A 255 16.76 15.70 35.30
N LEU A 256 16.46 16.86 34.77
CA LEU A 256 16.21 17.15 33.36
C LEU A 256 17.30 18.07 32.81
#